data_b9f9390848b6095fec99a7571ad6ce71
#
_entry.id   b9f9390848b6095fec99a7571ad6ce71
#
_cell.length_a   1.000
_cell.length_b   1.000
_cell.length_c   1.000
_cell.angle_alpha   90.00
_cell.angle_beta   90.00
_cell.angle_gamma   90.00
#
_symmetry.space_group_name_H-M   'P 1'
#
loop_
_entity.id
_entity.type
_entity.pdbx_description
1 polymer ?
#
loop_
_entity_poly.entity_id
_entity_poly.type
_entity_poly.pdbx_seq_one_letter_code
_entity_poly.pdbx_strand_id
1 'polypeptide(L)'
;MKKLVESIQKRPINLILLVFVISAYLFNNLFVKEHSSGLLRLFFIGYFNDLICPLFFFSYANMLLITVNKEITLLWVTCLISLCTSCVWEFVAPLMKPSSTTDPLDIVCYVIGGIMYWAILHYIKNKDERTQE
;
A
#
# COMPACT_ATOMS: atom_id res chain seq x y z
N MET A 1 -23.43 -5.75 2.46
CA MET A 1 -22.69 -6.93 2.04
C MET A 1 -22.72 -7.16 0.52
N LYS A 2 -23.86 -7.16 -0.17
CA LYS A 2 -23.92 -7.37 -1.65
C LYS A 2 -22.99 -6.45 -2.43
N LYS A 3 -23.01 -5.13 -2.20
CA LYS A 3 -22.14 -4.17 -2.90
C LYS A 3 -20.63 -4.42 -2.71
N LEU A 4 -20.22 -4.94 -1.56
CA LEU A 4 -18.82 -5.28 -1.32
C LEU A 4 -18.41 -6.53 -2.11
N VAL A 5 -19.27 -7.53 -2.18
CA VAL A 5 -19.05 -8.72 -3.01
C VAL A 5 -18.94 -8.33 -4.49
N GLU A 6 -19.84 -7.49 -4.98
CA GLU A 6 -19.80 -6.94 -6.34
C GLU A 6 -18.50 -6.16 -6.60
N SER A 7 -18.02 -5.37 -5.64
CA SER A 7 -16.74 -4.66 -5.72
C SER A 7 -15.56 -5.62 -5.88
N ILE A 8 -15.53 -6.68 -5.08
CA ILE A 8 -14.49 -7.72 -5.15
C ILE A 8 -14.54 -8.43 -6.51
N GLN A 9 -15.71 -8.75 -7.00
CA GLN A 9 -15.86 -9.38 -8.34
C GLN A 9 -15.42 -8.45 -9.47
N LYS A 10 -15.71 -7.16 -9.34
CA LYS A 10 -15.33 -6.16 -10.35
C LYS A 10 -13.81 -5.91 -10.40
N ARG A 11 -13.13 -5.97 -9.26
CA ARG A 11 -11.68 -5.73 -9.13
C ARG A 11 -11.06 -6.68 -8.09
N PRO A 12 -10.90 -7.96 -8.41
CA PRO A 12 -10.35 -8.95 -7.47
C PRO A 12 -8.91 -8.65 -7.03
N ILE A 13 -8.17 -7.87 -7.85
CA ILE A 13 -6.80 -7.47 -7.54
C ILE A 13 -6.68 -6.74 -6.20
N ASN A 14 -7.66 -5.92 -5.82
CA ASN A 14 -7.62 -5.21 -4.55
C ASN A 14 -7.65 -6.17 -3.36
N LEU A 15 -8.48 -7.22 -3.43
CA LEU A 15 -8.51 -8.25 -2.39
C LEU A 15 -7.22 -9.06 -2.37
N ILE A 16 -6.69 -9.43 -3.54
CA ILE A 16 -5.42 -10.17 -3.66
C ILE A 16 -4.28 -9.38 -3.04
N LEU A 17 -4.18 -8.08 -3.35
CA LEU A 17 -3.17 -7.20 -2.77
C LEU A 17 -3.32 -7.05 -1.26
N LEU A 18 -4.55 -6.93 -0.73
CA LEU A 18 -4.78 -6.90 0.71
C LEU A 18 -4.25 -8.15 1.40
N VAL A 19 -4.61 -9.33 0.90
CA VAL A 19 -4.14 -10.61 1.45
C VAL A 19 -2.62 -10.72 1.34
N PHE A 20 -2.06 -10.35 0.18
CA PHE A 20 -0.61 -10.37 -0.03
C PHE A 20 0.13 -9.46 0.96
N VAL A 21 -0.31 -8.21 1.12
CA VAL A 21 0.33 -7.25 2.03
C VAL A 21 0.24 -7.68 3.48
N ILE A 22 -0.93 -8.18 3.92
CA ILE A 22 -1.08 -8.71 5.29
C ILE A 22 -0.13 -9.88 5.50
N SER A 23 -0.05 -10.82 4.55
CA SER A 23 0.85 -11.97 4.64
C SER A 23 2.32 -11.54 4.67
N ALA A 24 2.71 -10.60 3.82
CA ALA A 24 4.07 -10.05 3.76
C ALA A 24 4.44 -9.31 5.06
N TYR A 25 3.52 -8.53 5.62
CA TYR A 25 3.69 -7.85 6.90
C TYR A 25 3.90 -8.84 8.05
N LEU A 26 3.05 -9.86 8.15
CA LEU A 26 3.18 -10.90 9.18
C LEU A 26 4.48 -11.68 9.02
N PHE A 27 4.82 -12.08 7.81
CA PHE A 27 6.06 -12.80 7.51
C PHE A 27 7.29 -11.96 7.87
N ASN A 28 7.31 -10.68 7.50
CA ASN A 28 8.39 -9.78 7.87
C ASN A 28 8.55 -9.66 9.39
N ASN A 29 7.46 -9.45 10.12
CA ASN A 29 7.53 -9.21 11.56
C ASN A 29 7.81 -10.49 12.38
N LEU A 30 7.37 -11.66 11.91
CA LEU A 30 7.54 -12.92 12.64
C LEU A 30 8.86 -13.63 12.31
N PHE A 31 9.36 -13.49 11.08
CA PHE A 31 10.50 -14.26 10.61
C PHE A 31 11.67 -13.42 10.14
N VAL A 32 11.42 -12.45 9.24
CA VAL A 32 12.53 -11.76 8.55
C VAL A 32 13.32 -10.87 9.50
N LYS A 33 12.64 -10.13 10.36
CA LYS A 33 13.30 -9.23 11.34
C LYS A 33 14.23 -9.96 12.31
N GLU A 34 13.89 -11.20 12.66
CA GLU A 34 14.69 -12.00 13.61
C GLU A 34 15.88 -12.68 12.94
N HIS A 35 15.75 -13.07 11.66
CA HIS A 35 16.75 -13.87 10.94
C HIS A 35 17.62 -13.04 10.00
N SER A 36 17.29 -11.77 9.75
CA SER A 36 18.09 -10.89 8.87
C SER A 36 19.24 -10.22 9.64
N SER A 37 20.32 -9.92 8.91
CA SER A 37 21.49 -9.22 9.44
C SER A 37 21.98 -8.13 8.48
N GLY A 38 22.80 -7.20 8.99
CA GLY A 38 23.40 -6.14 8.19
C GLY A 38 22.38 -5.18 7.57
N LEU A 39 22.64 -4.75 6.33
CA LEU A 39 21.79 -3.79 5.59
C LEU A 39 20.37 -4.33 5.32
N LEU A 40 20.21 -5.63 5.10
CA LEU A 40 18.90 -6.25 4.91
C LEU A 40 18.03 -6.09 6.15
N ARG A 41 18.61 -6.25 7.33
CA ARG A 41 17.90 -6.06 8.59
C ARG A 41 17.40 -4.62 8.73
N LEU A 42 18.24 -3.64 8.41
CA LEU A 42 17.86 -2.21 8.45
C LEU A 42 16.67 -1.93 7.53
N PHE A 43 16.70 -2.46 6.31
CA PHE A 43 15.59 -2.30 5.36
C PHE A 43 14.29 -2.93 5.88
N PHE A 44 14.34 -4.20 6.33
CA PHE A 44 13.13 -4.91 6.75
C PHE A 44 12.55 -4.41 8.09
N ILE A 45 13.39 -3.84 8.96
CA ILE A 45 12.92 -3.25 10.22
C ILE A 45 12.37 -1.85 10.01
N GLY A 46 13.08 -1.00 9.23
CA GLY A 46 12.76 0.40 9.05
C GLY A 46 11.77 0.64 7.91
N TYR A 47 12.09 0.25 6.70
CA TYR A 47 11.46 0.77 5.48
C TYR A 47 10.44 -0.15 4.83
N PHE A 48 10.54 -1.47 5.03
CA PHE A 48 9.69 -2.43 4.33
C PHE A 48 8.21 -2.25 4.63
N ASN A 49 7.86 -2.00 5.89
CA ASN A 49 6.47 -1.80 6.28
C ASN A 49 5.88 -0.52 5.66
N ASP A 50 6.68 0.53 5.57
CA ASP A 50 6.28 1.81 4.98
C ASP A 50 6.13 1.72 3.47
N LEU A 51 6.92 0.85 2.83
CA LEU A 51 6.80 0.56 1.40
C LEU A 51 5.49 -0.19 1.07
N ILE A 52 5.08 -1.16 1.90
CA ILE A 52 3.88 -1.97 1.64
C ILE A 52 2.59 -1.34 2.17
N CYS A 53 2.68 -0.40 3.11
CA CYS A 53 1.52 0.26 3.72
C CYS A 53 0.61 0.96 2.69
N PRO A 54 1.11 1.72 1.70
CA PRO A 54 0.26 2.32 0.66
C PRO A 54 -0.45 1.28 -0.21
N LEU A 55 0.15 0.13 -0.49
CA LEU A 55 -0.52 -0.94 -1.22
C LEU A 55 -1.76 -1.43 -0.47
N PHE A 56 -1.64 -1.61 0.85
CA PHE A 56 -2.77 -1.95 1.71
C PHE A 56 -3.83 -0.85 1.67
N PHE A 57 -3.42 0.39 1.91
CA PHE A 57 -4.31 1.55 2.00
C PHE A 57 -5.13 1.74 0.71
N PHE A 58 -4.46 1.79 -0.45
CA PHE A 58 -5.14 2.00 -1.73
C PHE A 58 -6.00 0.81 -2.15
N SER A 59 -5.56 -0.42 -1.87
CA SER A 59 -6.37 -1.61 -2.14
C SER A 59 -7.66 -1.58 -1.33
N TYR A 60 -7.58 -1.24 -0.04
CA TYR A 60 -8.74 -1.12 0.83
C TYR A 60 -9.64 0.06 0.41
N ALA A 61 -9.05 1.23 0.18
CA ALA A 61 -9.78 2.42 -0.26
C ALA A 61 -10.52 2.19 -1.58
N ASN A 62 -9.86 1.61 -2.58
CA ASN A 62 -10.49 1.33 -3.86
C ASN A 62 -11.56 0.24 -3.76
N MET A 63 -11.38 -0.77 -2.91
CA MET A 63 -12.42 -1.77 -2.65
C MET A 63 -13.70 -1.12 -2.11
N LEU A 64 -13.59 -0.10 -1.25
CA LEU A 64 -14.73 0.67 -0.75
C LEU A 64 -15.28 1.64 -1.81
N LEU A 65 -14.43 2.38 -2.52
CA LEU A 65 -14.82 3.37 -3.51
C LEU A 65 -15.58 2.74 -4.69
N ILE A 66 -15.23 1.53 -5.10
CA ILE A 66 -15.94 0.81 -6.17
C ILE A 66 -17.40 0.54 -5.78
N THR A 67 -17.74 0.40 -4.51
CA THR A 67 -19.14 0.26 -4.06
C THR A 67 -20.02 1.46 -4.38
N VAL A 68 -19.38 2.62 -4.61
CA VAL A 68 -20.03 3.88 -5.02
C VAL A 68 -19.63 4.30 -6.45
N ASN A 69 -19.14 3.35 -7.25
CA ASN A 69 -18.70 3.55 -8.64
C ASN A 69 -17.57 4.58 -8.80
N LYS A 70 -16.69 4.70 -7.81
CA LYS A 70 -15.47 5.51 -7.86
C LYS A 70 -14.24 4.63 -7.73
N GLU A 71 -13.11 5.10 -8.24
CA GLU A 71 -11.83 4.39 -8.16
C GLU A 71 -10.69 5.41 -8.25
N ILE A 72 -9.65 5.26 -7.43
CA ILE A 72 -8.41 6.03 -7.52
C ILE A 72 -7.53 5.37 -8.57
N THR A 73 -7.42 6.01 -9.75
CA THR A 73 -6.67 5.47 -10.90
C THR A 73 -5.61 6.42 -11.43
N LEU A 74 -5.57 7.66 -10.95
CA LEU A 74 -4.64 8.69 -11.39
C LEU A 74 -3.35 8.66 -10.60
N LEU A 75 -2.20 8.57 -11.27
CA LEU A 75 -0.88 8.51 -10.65
C LEU A 75 -0.64 9.70 -9.69
N TRP A 76 -0.91 10.92 -10.15
CA TRP A 76 -0.67 12.11 -9.34
C TRP A 76 -1.52 12.14 -8.05
N VAL A 77 -2.77 11.63 -8.11
CA VAL A 77 -3.65 11.50 -6.92
C VAL A 77 -3.07 10.48 -5.94
N THR A 78 -2.61 9.35 -6.45
CA THR A 78 -1.98 8.31 -5.65
C THR A 78 -0.71 8.83 -4.98
N CYS A 79 0.16 9.55 -5.71
CA CYS A 79 1.36 10.17 -5.16
C CYS A 79 1.02 11.23 -4.10
N LEU A 80 0.04 12.10 -4.37
CA LEU A 80 -0.38 13.14 -3.45
C LEU A 80 -0.93 12.57 -2.14
N ILE A 81 -1.81 11.56 -2.22
CA ILE A 81 -2.37 10.89 -1.05
C ILE A 81 -1.26 10.20 -0.26
N SER A 82 -0.34 9.49 -0.93
CA SER A 82 0.81 8.84 -0.27
C SER A 82 1.67 9.85 0.47
N LEU A 83 1.99 10.97 -0.17
CA LEU A 83 2.77 12.05 0.42
C LEU A 83 2.05 12.66 1.64
N CYS A 84 0.77 12.98 1.50
CA CYS A 84 0.00 13.54 2.61
C CYS A 84 -0.10 12.55 3.79
N THR A 85 -0.36 11.28 3.50
CA THR A 85 -0.48 10.24 4.54
C THR A 85 0.84 10.04 5.26
N SER A 86 1.97 9.98 4.55
CA SER A 86 3.28 9.85 5.16
C SER A 86 3.63 11.08 6.02
N CYS A 87 3.38 12.30 5.51
CA CYS A 87 3.60 13.51 6.30
C CYS A 87 2.77 13.51 7.59
N VAL A 88 1.47 13.17 7.50
CA VAL A 88 0.62 13.07 8.70
C VAL A 88 1.20 12.05 9.68
N TRP A 89 1.66 10.90 9.20
CA TRP A 89 2.23 9.85 10.05
C TRP A 89 3.52 10.29 10.70
N GLU A 90 4.42 10.94 9.96
CA GLU A 90 5.69 11.48 10.47
C GLU A 90 5.51 12.56 11.54
N PHE A 91 4.45 13.36 11.47
CA PHE A 91 4.17 14.37 12.48
C PHE A 91 3.35 13.83 13.65
N VAL A 92 2.49 12.84 13.43
CA VAL A 92 1.62 12.27 14.48
C VAL A 92 2.31 11.18 15.29
N ALA A 93 3.13 10.33 14.63
CA ALA A 93 3.81 9.24 15.32
C ALA A 93 4.74 9.72 16.46
N PRO A 94 5.56 10.77 16.32
CA PRO A 94 6.37 11.30 17.43
C PRO A 94 5.55 11.84 18.59
N LEU A 95 4.33 12.37 18.33
CA LEU A 95 3.44 12.86 19.40
C LEU A 95 2.88 11.71 20.24
N MET A 96 2.66 10.55 19.60
CA MET A 96 2.14 9.34 20.28
C MET A 96 3.25 8.49 20.90
N LYS A 97 4.42 8.51 20.30
CA LYS A 97 5.59 7.71 20.73
C LYS A 97 6.85 8.57 20.65
N PRO A 98 7.28 9.18 21.76
CA PRO A 98 8.44 10.11 21.78
C PRO A 98 9.78 9.49 21.33
N SER A 99 9.88 8.16 21.28
CA SER A 99 11.06 7.45 20.76
C SER A 99 11.05 7.26 19.23
N SER A 100 10.02 7.73 18.55
CA SER A 100 9.96 7.70 17.08
C SER A 100 10.76 8.87 16.53
N THR A 101 11.66 8.59 15.59
CA THR A 101 12.43 9.60 14.86
C THR A 101 11.81 9.78 13.48
N THR A 102 11.65 11.03 13.08
CA THR A 102 11.23 11.37 11.71
C THR A 102 12.34 10.99 10.74
N ASP A 103 12.07 10.10 9.79
CA ASP A 103 13.01 9.71 8.74
C ASP A 103 12.44 10.08 7.36
N PRO A 104 13.08 11.02 6.63
CA PRO A 104 12.65 11.38 5.28
C PRO A 104 12.57 10.20 4.30
N LEU A 105 13.30 9.10 4.55
CA LEU A 105 13.26 7.90 3.72
C LEU A 105 11.93 7.16 3.83
N ASP A 106 11.23 7.26 4.96
CA ASP A 106 9.90 6.69 5.14
C ASP A 106 8.90 7.34 4.18
N ILE A 107 8.99 8.68 3.99
CA ILE A 107 8.18 9.41 3.01
C ILE A 107 8.43 8.89 1.60
N VAL A 108 9.70 8.66 1.24
CA VAL A 108 10.07 8.12 -0.07
C VAL A 108 9.49 6.70 -0.26
N CYS A 109 9.57 5.85 0.77
CA CYS A 109 9.00 4.51 0.74
C CYS A 109 7.48 4.54 0.55
N TYR A 110 6.76 5.43 1.22
CA TYR A 110 5.32 5.62 1.03
C TYR A 110 4.97 6.03 -0.40
N VAL A 111 5.69 6.98 -0.99
CA VAL A 111 5.44 7.41 -2.37
C VAL A 111 5.73 6.29 -3.35
N ILE A 112 6.85 5.57 -3.19
CA ILE A 112 7.18 4.41 -4.03
C ILE A 112 6.10 3.33 -3.92
N GLY A 113 5.64 3.01 -2.71
CA GLY A 113 4.53 2.07 -2.49
C GLY A 113 3.25 2.48 -3.20
N GLY A 114 2.90 3.77 -3.19
CA GLY A 114 1.78 4.31 -3.95
C GLY A 114 1.95 4.15 -5.46
N ILE A 115 3.14 4.44 -5.99
CA ILE A 115 3.46 4.24 -7.41
C ILE A 115 3.36 2.76 -7.80
N MET A 116 3.86 1.85 -6.94
CA MET A 116 3.74 0.41 -7.16
C MET A 116 2.28 -0.03 -7.25
N TYR A 117 1.44 0.43 -6.33
CA TYR A 117 0.00 0.14 -6.39
C TYR A 117 -0.63 0.62 -7.70
N TRP A 118 -0.37 1.87 -8.09
CA TRP A 118 -0.86 2.43 -9.35
C TRP A 118 -0.39 1.62 -10.57
N ALA A 119 0.89 1.25 -10.62
CA ALA A 119 1.46 0.47 -11.72
C ALA A 119 0.79 -0.92 -11.85
N ILE A 120 0.57 -1.60 -10.72
CA ILE A 120 -0.13 -2.91 -10.69
C ILE A 120 -1.57 -2.75 -11.22
N LEU A 121 -2.30 -1.76 -10.70
CA LEU A 121 -3.68 -1.52 -11.10
C LEU A 121 -3.78 -1.18 -12.60
N HIS A 122 -2.89 -0.31 -13.09
CA HIS A 122 -2.86 0.11 -14.49
C HIS A 122 -2.49 -1.05 -15.43
N TYR A 123 -1.51 -1.87 -15.05
CA TYR A 123 -1.13 -3.06 -15.82
C TYR A 123 -2.30 -4.03 -15.99
N ILE A 124 -3.05 -4.28 -14.93
CA ILE A 124 -4.19 -5.20 -14.96
C ILE A 124 -5.34 -4.63 -15.78
N LYS A 125 -5.64 -3.33 -15.64
CA LYS A 125 -6.68 -2.68 -16.46
C LYS A 125 -6.37 -2.80 -17.95
N ASN A 126 -5.15 -2.50 -18.36
CA ASN A 126 -4.74 -2.60 -19.75
C ASN A 126 -4.78 -4.04 -20.28
N LYS A 127 -4.51 -5.03 -19.42
CA LYS A 127 -4.63 -6.44 -19.78
C LYS A 127 -6.10 -6.85 -20.01
N ASP A 128 -6.99 -6.42 -19.11
CA ASP A 128 -8.43 -6.72 -19.22
C ASP A 128 -9.03 -6.14 -20.51
N GLU A 129 -8.65 -4.90 -20.90
CA GLU A 129 -9.08 -4.26 -22.13
C GLU A 129 -8.63 -5.03 -23.37
N ARG A 130 -7.38 -5.50 -23.42
CA ARG A 130 -6.85 -6.29 -24.57
C ARG A 130 -7.50 -7.67 -24.71
N THR A 131 -8.07 -8.21 -23.66
CA THR A 131 -8.70 -9.55 -23.71
C THR A 131 -10.15 -9.47 -24.20
N GLN A 132 -10.72 -8.27 -24.26
CA GLN A 132 -12.08 -8.03 -24.73
C GLN A 132 -12.15 -7.63 -26.22
N GLU A 133 -11.01 -7.34 -26.86
CA GLU A 133 -10.86 -7.14 -28.32
C GLU A 133 -10.61 -8.49 -29.02
#